data_564e9be6bba303640a804bfd2a58a2a7
#
_entry.id   564e9be6bba303640a804bfd2a58a2a7
#
_cell.length_a   1.000
_cell.length_b   1.000
_cell.length_c   1.000
_cell.angle_alpha   90.00
_cell.angle_beta   90.00
_cell.angle_gamma   90.00
#
_symmetry.space_group_name_H-M   'P 1'
#
loop_
_entity.id
_entity.type
_entity.pdbx_description
1 polymer ?
#
loop_
_entity_poly.entity_id
_entity_poly.type
_entity_poly.pdbx_seq_one_letter_code
_entity_poly.pdbx_strand_id
1 'polypeptide(L)'
;GTRFRTGVAVGEDLTGEQLKARYDAVVLAIGATVPRDLSVPGRELSGIHQAMEYLPQGNRAALGQTVAGQILATGKDVVVIGGGDTGADCIGTALRQGARSVTSLEILPQPPEERPAGQPWPTYPMIFRVASAHEEGGERVYAVSTVEFVGEADGSVKALRVTDVALSNGRFEPVPGTERELPAQLVLLAMGFLGPQGEGLLEQLGVDLDERSNVVRNGSYMSSVRS
;
A
#
# COMPACT_ATOMS: atom_id res chain seq x y z
N GLY A 1 7.60 25.40 -23.86
CA GLY A 1 7.09 24.03 -23.77
C GLY A 1 7.59 23.35 -22.51
N THR A 2 6.96 22.25 -22.13
CA THR A 2 7.32 21.46 -20.95
C THR A 2 8.69 20.78 -21.14
N ARG A 3 9.50 20.81 -20.09
CA ARG A 3 10.77 20.08 -20.04
C ARG A 3 10.69 19.05 -18.91
N PHE A 4 11.05 17.82 -19.23
CA PHE A 4 11.17 16.75 -18.23
C PHE A 4 12.63 16.58 -17.82
N ARG A 5 12.85 16.37 -16.52
CA ARG A 5 14.16 16.07 -15.96
C ARG A 5 14.02 14.82 -15.09
N THR A 6 14.48 13.71 -15.60
CA THR A 6 14.44 12.40 -14.93
C THR A 6 15.77 12.12 -14.22
N GLY A 7 15.80 11.14 -13.32
CA GLY A 7 16.99 10.77 -12.57
C GLY A 7 17.44 11.84 -11.57
N VAL A 8 16.48 12.62 -11.03
CA VAL A 8 16.71 13.67 -10.03
C VAL A 8 15.81 13.43 -8.84
N ALA A 9 16.39 13.19 -7.68
CA ALA A 9 15.71 13.16 -6.40
C ALA A 9 15.58 14.58 -5.87
N VAL A 10 14.35 15.13 -5.92
CA VAL A 10 14.08 16.47 -5.42
C VAL A 10 14.02 16.44 -3.90
N GLY A 11 14.78 17.31 -3.25
CA GLY A 11 15.07 17.29 -1.81
C GLY A 11 16.48 16.78 -1.50
N GLU A 12 17.11 16.08 -2.45
CA GLU A 12 18.50 15.58 -2.37
C GLU A 12 19.38 16.22 -3.45
N ASP A 13 19.17 15.85 -4.72
CA ASP A 13 19.93 16.38 -5.87
C ASP A 13 19.55 17.82 -6.23
N LEU A 14 18.31 18.21 -5.94
CA LEU A 14 17.75 19.55 -6.16
C LEU A 14 17.00 19.99 -4.90
N THR A 15 17.58 20.91 -4.15
CA THR A 15 17.03 21.33 -2.86
C THR A 15 15.81 22.28 -3.00
N GLY A 16 15.01 22.37 -1.94
CA GLY A 16 13.89 23.31 -1.85
C GLY A 16 14.32 24.76 -2.03
N GLU A 17 15.48 25.17 -1.50
CA GLU A 17 16.05 26.52 -1.70
C GLU A 17 16.39 26.78 -3.17
N GLN A 18 17.00 25.80 -3.84
CA GLN A 18 17.30 25.92 -5.26
C GLN A 18 16.05 26.02 -6.12
N LEU A 19 14.97 25.34 -5.74
CA LEU A 19 13.66 25.47 -6.40
C LEU A 19 13.12 26.89 -6.24
N LYS A 20 13.09 27.43 -5.02
CA LYS A 20 12.64 28.80 -4.75
C LYS A 20 13.46 29.86 -5.50
N ALA A 21 14.76 29.65 -5.61
CA ALA A 21 15.66 30.58 -6.29
C ALA A 21 15.53 30.56 -7.82
N ARG A 22 15.03 29.46 -8.41
CA ARG A 22 15.01 29.25 -9.88
C ARG A 22 13.65 29.47 -10.52
N TYR A 23 12.58 29.34 -9.76
CA TYR A 23 11.22 29.31 -10.30
C TYR A 23 10.30 30.28 -9.58
N ASP A 24 9.44 30.94 -10.34
CA ASP A 24 8.45 31.89 -9.82
C ASP A 24 7.32 31.17 -9.04
N ALA A 25 7.10 29.88 -9.30
CA ALA A 25 6.14 29.04 -8.61
C ALA A 25 6.56 27.58 -8.65
N VAL A 26 6.25 26.84 -7.58
CA VAL A 26 6.50 25.39 -7.46
C VAL A 26 5.19 24.67 -7.24
N VAL A 27 4.90 23.67 -8.05
CA VAL A 27 3.73 22.78 -7.88
C VAL A 27 4.20 21.46 -7.27
N LEU A 28 3.66 21.13 -6.09
CA LEU A 28 3.92 19.86 -5.41
C LEU A 28 2.91 18.82 -5.90
N ALA A 29 3.39 17.81 -6.63
CA ALA A 29 2.61 16.67 -7.11
C ALA A 29 3.30 15.36 -6.74
N ILE A 30 3.63 15.22 -5.45
CA ILE A 30 4.55 14.21 -4.90
C ILE A 30 3.85 12.93 -4.45
N GLY A 31 2.52 12.90 -4.41
CA GLY A 31 1.74 11.76 -3.91
C GLY A 31 1.95 11.49 -2.42
N ALA A 32 1.58 10.30 -1.99
CA ALA A 32 1.78 9.77 -0.64
C ALA A 32 2.70 8.54 -0.72
N THR A 33 3.81 8.55 -0.01
CA THR A 33 4.85 7.52 -0.09
C THR A 33 5.16 6.84 1.25
N VAL A 34 4.67 7.40 2.38
CA VAL A 34 4.83 6.78 3.69
C VAL A 34 3.80 5.65 3.83
N PRO A 35 4.21 4.37 3.81
CA PRO A 35 3.26 3.26 3.84
C PRO A 35 2.64 3.11 5.22
N ARG A 36 1.41 2.58 5.26
CA ARG A 36 0.84 2.05 6.50
C ARG A 36 1.55 0.76 6.85
N ASP A 37 1.79 0.56 8.13
CA ASP A 37 2.37 -0.69 8.63
C ASP A 37 1.42 -1.40 9.59
N LEU A 38 1.67 -2.68 9.84
CA LEU A 38 0.87 -3.54 10.71
C LEU A 38 1.72 -3.94 11.92
N SER A 39 1.56 -3.21 13.02
CA SER A 39 2.32 -3.43 14.25
C SER A 39 1.71 -4.55 15.08
N VAL A 40 1.85 -5.80 14.61
CA VAL A 40 1.47 -7.01 15.33
C VAL A 40 2.71 -7.87 15.61
N PRO A 41 2.68 -8.81 16.57
CA PRO A 41 3.78 -9.72 16.83
C PRO A 41 4.28 -10.40 15.57
N GLY A 42 5.61 -10.56 15.45
CA GLY A 42 6.25 -11.20 14.31
C GLY A 42 6.44 -10.31 13.08
N ARG A 43 6.14 -8.99 13.16
CA ARG A 43 6.32 -8.04 12.04
C ARG A 43 7.77 -7.98 11.55
N GLU A 44 8.73 -8.28 12.41
CA GLU A 44 10.17 -8.30 12.12
C GLU A 44 10.64 -9.52 11.34
N LEU A 45 9.81 -10.54 11.16
CA LEU A 45 10.16 -11.76 10.42
C LEU A 45 10.49 -11.44 8.94
N SER A 46 11.46 -12.18 8.41
CA SER A 46 11.78 -12.10 6.99
C SER A 46 10.64 -12.66 6.12
N GLY A 47 10.49 -12.14 4.89
CA GLY A 47 9.40 -12.51 3.98
C GLY A 47 8.15 -11.65 4.13
N ILE A 48 8.17 -10.60 4.98
CA ILE A 48 7.09 -9.61 5.12
C ILE A 48 7.57 -8.28 4.53
N HIS A 49 6.96 -7.85 3.44
CA HIS A 49 7.39 -6.69 2.66
C HIS A 49 6.25 -5.71 2.40
N GLN A 50 6.60 -4.44 2.27
CA GLN A 50 5.67 -3.45 1.73
C GLN A 50 5.44 -3.72 0.23
N ALA A 51 4.23 -3.50 -0.26
CA ALA A 51 3.89 -3.69 -1.67
C ALA A 51 4.84 -2.91 -2.60
N MET A 52 5.25 -1.70 -2.20
CA MET A 52 6.16 -0.85 -2.98
C MET A 52 7.63 -1.28 -2.94
N GLU A 53 8.00 -2.26 -2.12
CA GLU A 53 9.29 -2.96 -2.23
C GLU A 53 9.23 -4.06 -3.30
N TYR A 54 8.09 -4.72 -3.41
CA TYR A 54 7.86 -5.87 -4.28
C TYR A 54 7.54 -5.47 -5.73
N LEU A 55 6.55 -4.60 -5.93
CA LEU A 55 6.02 -4.25 -7.26
C LEU A 55 7.04 -3.61 -8.20
N PRO A 56 7.89 -2.62 -7.77
CA PRO A 56 8.90 -2.05 -8.66
C PRO A 56 9.94 -3.07 -9.14
N GLN A 57 10.27 -4.06 -8.30
CA GLN A 57 11.18 -5.15 -8.68
C GLN A 57 10.54 -6.05 -9.74
N GLY A 58 9.28 -6.43 -9.55
CA GLY A 58 8.49 -7.20 -10.51
C GLY A 58 8.39 -6.48 -11.86
N ASN A 59 8.12 -5.17 -11.85
CA ASN A 59 8.03 -4.35 -13.05
C ASN A 59 9.37 -4.27 -13.80
N ARG A 60 10.48 -4.04 -13.10
CA ARG A 60 11.83 -4.04 -13.71
C ARG A 60 12.16 -5.38 -14.37
N ALA A 61 11.85 -6.48 -13.68
CA ALA A 61 12.06 -7.83 -14.23
C ALA A 61 11.19 -8.08 -15.48
N ALA A 62 9.94 -7.66 -15.49
CA ALA A 62 9.04 -7.74 -16.64
C ALA A 62 9.54 -6.91 -17.84
N LEU A 63 10.29 -5.83 -17.59
CA LEU A 63 10.97 -5.04 -18.63
C LEU A 63 12.34 -5.61 -19.04
N GLY A 64 12.68 -6.83 -18.62
CA GLY A 64 13.92 -7.52 -19.00
C GLY A 64 15.16 -7.09 -18.21
N GLN A 65 14.99 -6.35 -17.10
CA GLN A 65 16.11 -5.95 -16.24
C GLN A 65 16.44 -7.06 -15.23
N THR A 66 17.71 -7.27 -14.97
CA THR A 66 18.16 -8.14 -13.86
C THR A 66 18.04 -7.39 -12.53
N VAL A 67 17.32 -7.95 -11.59
CA VAL A 67 17.15 -7.40 -10.24
C VAL A 67 17.85 -8.32 -9.24
N ALA A 68 18.96 -7.85 -8.67
CA ALA A 68 19.67 -8.60 -7.64
C ALA A 68 18.83 -8.68 -6.36
N GLY A 69 18.73 -9.87 -5.74
CA GLY A 69 17.95 -10.07 -4.54
C GLY A 69 16.44 -9.84 -4.71
N GLN A 70 15.92 -10.06 -5.91
CA GLN A 70 14.50 -9.88 -6.20
C GLN A 70 13.62 -10.70 -5.26
N ILE A 71 12.58 -10.06 -4.71
CA ILE A 71 11.54 -10.74 -3.96
C ILE A 71 10.70 -11.54 -4.94
N LEU A 72 10.65 -12.86 -4.77
CA LEU A 72 9.95 -13.78 -5.65
C LEU A 72 8.85 -14.54 -4.91
N ALA A 73 7.70 -14.65 -5.57
CA ALA A 73 6.54 -15.43 -5.10
C ALA A 73 6.57 -16.89 -5.55
N THR A 74 7.51 -17.27 -6.42
CA THR A 74 7.58 -18.60 -7.04
C THR A 74 7.52 -19.74 -6.01
N GLY A 75 6.53 -20.62 -6.12
CA GLY A 75 6.33 -21.78 -5.26
C GLY A 75 5.91 -21.48 -3.82
N LYS A 76 5.65 -20.22 -3.48
CA LYS A 76 5.24 -19.80 -2.13
C LYS A 76 3.72 -19.66 -2.01
N ASP A 77 3.22 -19.85 -0.80
CA ASP A 77 1.93 -19.33 -0.40
C ASP A 77 2.09 -17.85 -0.09
N VAL A 78 1.34 -17.01 -0.76
CA VAL A 78 1.42 -15.56 -0.68
C VAL A 78 0.15 -15.00 -0.04
N VAL A 79 0.32 -14.17 0.97
CA VAL A 79 -0.79 -13.40 1.56
C VAL A 79 -0.59 -11.92 1.27
N VAL A 80 -1.61 -11.29 0.69
CA VAL A 80 -1.66 -9.83 0.44
C VAL A 80 -2.62 -9.22 1.45
N ILE A 81 -2.15 -8.28 2.26
CA ILE A 81 -2.99 -7.57 3.23
C ILE A 81 -3.40 -6.23 2.66
N GLY A 82 -4.67 -6.10 2.30
CA GLY A 82 -5.29 -4.94 1.68
C GLY A 82 -5.94 -5.26 0.34
N GLY A 83 -7.17 -4.78 0.15
CA GLY A 83 -8.05 -5.10 -1.00
C GLY A 83 -8.14 -4.02 -2.09
N GLY A 84 -7.29 -2.98 -2.06
CA GLY A 84 -7.28 -1.91 -3.06
C GLY A 84 -6.51 -2.26 -4.34
N ASP A 85 -6.33 -1.28 -5.24
CA ASP A 85 -5.64 -1.46 -6.53
C ASP A 85 -4.20 -1.97 -6.35
N THR A 86 -3.46 -1.44 -5.36
CA THR A 86 -2.11 -1.94 -5.04
C THR A 86 -2.12 -3.41 -4.61
N GLY A 87 -3.16 -3.84 -3.87
CA GLY A 87 -3.36 -5.26 -3.53
C GLY A 87 -3.62 -6.11 -4.77
N ALA A 88 -4.46 -5.64 -5.70
CA ALA A 88 -4.71 -6.31 -6.97
C ALA A 88 -3.42 -6.48 -7.79
N ASP A 89 -2.58 -5.44 -7.86
CA ASP A 89 -1.28 -5.50 -8.54
C ASP A 89 -0.35 -6.54 -7.90
N CYS A 90 -0.36 -6.64 -6.56
CA CYS A 90 0.40 -7.67 -5.83
C CYS A 90 -0.09 -9.08 -6.18
N ILE A 91 -1.42 -9.30 -6.22
CA ILE A 91 -2.03 -10.58 -6.59
C ILE A 91 -1.57 -11.00 -7.99
N GLY A 92 -1.79 -10.15 -9.00
CA GLY A 92 -1.42 -10.46 -10.38
C GLY A 92 0.08 -10.69 -10.55
N THR A 93 0.92 -9.89 -9.88
CA THR A 93 2.37 -10.07 -9.92
C THR A 93 2.78 -11.41 -9.31
N ALA A 94 2.21 -11.79 -8.15
CA ALA A 94 2.52 -13.05 -7.49
C ALA A 94 2.08 -14.27 -8.31
N LEU A 95 0.90 -14.22 -8.91
CA LEU A 95 0.40 -15.28 -9.81
C LEU A 95 1.32 -15.47 -11.01
N ARG A 96 1.69 -14.37 -11.69
CA ARG A 96 2.60 -14.41 -12.86
C ARG A 96 4.01 -14.86 -12.51
N GLN A 97 4.46 -14.68 -11.27
CA GLN A 97 5.71 -15.22 -10.76
C GLN A 97 5.62 -16.71 -10.38
N GLY A 98 4.45 -17.34 -10.45
CA GLY A 98 4.25 -18.75 -10.13
C GLY A 98 4.11 -19.02 -8.64
N ALA A 99 3.40 -18.19 -7.90
CA ALA A 99 2.99 -18.48 -6.53
C ALA A 99 2.20 -19.80 -6.47
N ARG A 100 2.34 -20.57 -5.39
CA ARG A 100 1.56 -21.78 -5.16
C ARG A 100 0.10 -21.45 -4.83
N SER A 101 -0.11 -20.45 -4.00
CA SER A 101 -1.40 -19.86 -3.69
C SER A 101 -1.26 -18.36 -3.46
N VAL A 102 -2.35 -17.61 -3.69
CA VAL A 102 -2.42 -16.19 -3.35
C VAL A 102 -3.75 -15.93 -2.64
N THR A 103 -3.69 -15.40 -1.42
CA THR A 103 -4.87 -15.01 -0.64
C THR A 103 -4.78 -13.52 -0.30
N SER A 104 -5.80 -12.77 -0.62
CA SER A 104 -5.93 -11.35 -0.24
C SER A 104 -6.84 -11.20 0.98
N LEU A 105 -6.40 -10.44 1.98
CA LEU A 105 -7.14 -10.17 3.21
C LEU A 105 -7.59 -8.72 3.24
N GLU A 106 -8.89 -8.51 3.46
CA GLU A 106 -9.49 -7.20 3.61
C GLU A 106 -10.20 -7.08 4.96
N ILE A 107 -9.92 -6.03 5.72
CA ILE A 107 -10.55 -5.78 7.02
C ILE A 107 -12.02 -5.37 6.88
N LEU A 108 -12.36 -4.72 5.78
CA LEU A 108 -13.73 -4.33 5.48
C LEU A 108 -14.57 -5.55 5.05
N PRO A 109 -15.87 -5.53 5.29
CA PRO A 109 -16.77 -6.53 4.69
C PRO A 109 -16.77 -6.39 3.16
N GLN A 110 -17.12 -7.46 2.48
CA GLN A 110 -17.27 -7.44 1.02
C GLN A 110 -18.22 -6.32 0.61
N PRO A 111 -17.80 -5.42 -0.29
CA PRO A 111 -18.69 -4.38 -0.80
C PRO A 111 -19.92 -4.96 -1.50
N PRO A 112 -21.06 -4.26 -1.51
CA PRO A 112 -22.24 -4.69 -2.25
C PRO A 112 -22.00 -4.67 -3.76
N GLU A 113 -22.72 -5.48 -4.51
CA GLU A 113 -22.63 -5.51 -5.98
C GLU A 113 -23.24 -4.25 -6.61
N GLU A 114 -24.27 -3.69 -5.99
CA GLU A 114 -24.99 -2.50 -6.46
C GLU A 114 -24.63 -1.25 -5.65
N ARG A 115 -24.82 -0.09 -6.26
CA ARG A 115 -24.58 1.21 -5.63
C ARG A 115 -25.46 1.38 -4.38
N PRO A 116 -24.86 1.63 -3.20
CA PRO A 116 -25.63 1.91 -1.99
C PRO A 116 -26.43 3.21 -2.11
N ALA A 117 -27.64 3.25 -1.55
CA ALA A 117 -28.49 4.46 -1.55
C ALA A 117 -27.82 5.67 -0.86
N GLY A 118 -26.95 5.43 0.13
CA GLY A 118 -26.17 6.47 0.80
C GLY A 118 -25.03 7.06 -0.01
N GLN A 119 -24.76 6.56 -1.20
CA GLN A 119 -23.69 7.01 -2.11
C GLN A 119 -24.27 7.38 -3.49
N PRO A 120 -25.17 8.39 -3.60
CA PRO A 120 -25.76 8.77 -4.87
C PRO A 120 -24.70 9.35 -5.81
N TRP A 121 -24.99 9.30 -7.13
CA TRP A 121 -24.20 10.03 -8.11
C TRP A 121 -24.17 11.54 -7.77
N PRO A 122 -23.03 12.24 -7.90
CA PRO A 122 -21.75 11.84 -8.50
C PRO A 122 -20.73 11.22 -7.53
N THR A 123 -21.12 10.84 -6.33
CA THR A 123 -20.22 10.20 -5.37
C THR A 123 -19.66 8.91 -5.96
N TYR A 124 -18.37 8.65 -5.77
CA TYR A 124 -17.75 7.38 -6.18
C TYR A 124 -18.32 6.23 -5.35
N PRO A 125 -18.93 5.21 -5.96
CA PRO A 125 -19.59 4.16 -5.21
C PRO A 125 -18.61 3.11 -4.69
N MET A 126 -18.78 2.73 -3.43
CA MET A 126 -18.11 1.59 -2.83
C MET A 126 -18.87 0.31 -3.18
N ILE A 127 -18.59 -0.26 -4.34
CA ILE A 127 -19.19 -1.50 -4.86
C ILE A 127 -18.10 -2.56 -5.07
N PHE A 128 -18.55 -3.81 -5.07
CA PHE A 128 -17.67 -4.92 -5.39
C PHE A 128 -17.14 -4.80 -6.82
N ARG A 129 -15.84 -4.91 -6.96
CA ARG A 129 -15.15 -4.81 -8.25
C ARG A 129 -14.18 -5.95 -8.44
N VAL A 130 -14.11 -6.42 -9.66
CA VAL A 130 -13.13 -7.41 -10.10
C VAL A 130 -12.17 -6.70 -11.04
N ALA A 131 -10.91 -6.55 -10.63
CA ALA A 131 -9.84 -6.11 -11.52
C ALA A 131 -9.34 -7.29 -12.36
N SER A 132 -8.69 -7.03 -13.49
CA SER A 132 -8.11 -8.09 -14.35
C SER A 132 -7.19 -9.03 -13.58
N ALA A 133 -6.42 -8.52 -12.63
CA ALA A 133 -5.57 -9.34 -11.77
C ALA A 133 -6.35 -10.37 -10.92
N HIS A 134 -7.58 -10.05 -10.52
CA HIS A 134 -8.44 -10.99 -9.80
C HIS A 134 -9.02 -12.09 -10.72
N GLU A 135 -9.14 -11.82 -12.02
CA GLU A 135 -9.57 -12.82 -13.00
C GLU A 135 -8.46 -13.84 -13.27
N GLU A 136 -7.19 -13.51 -13.02
CA GLU A 136 -6.06 -14.42 -13.12
C GLU A 136 -6.04 -15.47 -12.00
N GLY A 137 -6.74 -15.24 -10.88
CA GLY A 137 -6.85 -16.17 -9.76
C GLY A 137 -6.69 -15.51 -8.39
N GLY A 138 -6.44 -16.36 -7.39
CA GLY A 138 -6.34 -15.95 -5.99
C GLY A 138 -7.67 -15.95 -5.26
N GLU A 139 -7.60 -16.01 -3.94
CA GLU A 139 -8.73 -15.95 -3.04
C GLU A 139 -8.83 -14.56 -2.39
N ARG A 140 -10.04 -14.03 -2.22
CA ARG A 140 -10.28 -12.79 -1.48
C ARG A 140 -11.10 -13.07 -0.24
N VAL A 141 -10.56 -12.77 0.92
CA VAL A 141 -11.19 -12.97 2.23
C VAL A 141 -11.47 -11.60 2.84
N TYR A 142 -12.72 -11.36 3.20
CA TYR A 142 -13.22 -10.11 3.74
C TYR A 142 -13.53 -10.21 5.22
N ALA A 143 -13.64 -9.06 5.89
CA ALA A 143 -13.93 -8.93 7.31
C ALA A 143 -12.96 -9.76 8.18
N VAL A 144 -11.67 -9.71 7.87
CA VAL A 144 -10.62 -10.46 8.56
C VAL A 144 -9.48 -9.54 8.97
N SER A 145 -8.91 -9.77 10.14
CA SER A 145 -7.74 -9.05 10.65
C SER A 145 -6.61 -10.02 10.96
N THR A 146 -5.38 -9.60 10.67
CA THR A 146 -4.17 -10.32 11.10
C THR A 146 -3.85 -9.97 12.54
N VAL A 147 -3.64 -10.97 13.37
CA VAL A 147 -3.32 -10.84 14.81
C VAL A 147 -1.85 -11.05 15.08
N GLU A 148 -1.18 -11.89 14.28
CA GLU A 148 0.22 -12.27 14.47
C GLU A 148 0.80 -12.83 13.17
N PHE A 149 2.09 -12.60 12.96
CA PHE A 149 2.90 -13.32 11.97
C PHE A 149 3.65 -14.43 12.68
N VAL A 150 3.46 -15.65 12.23
CA VAL A 150 4.07 -16.85 12.84
C VAL A 150 5.34 -17.20 12.07
N GLY A 151 6.46 -17.31 12.81
CA GLY A 151 7.79 -17.56 12.24
C GLY A 151 8.22 -19.01 12.28
N GLU A 152 9.21 -19.33 11.44
CA GLU A 152 10.05 -20.52 11.55
C GLU A 152 11.28 -20.25 12.45
N ALA A 153 12.01 -21.30 12.77
CA ALA A 153 13.21 -21.20 13.61
C ALA A 153 14.35 -20.37 12.98
N ASP A 154 14.35 -20.19 11.65
CA ASP A 154 15.31 -19.38 10.92
C ASP A 154 14.92 -17.89 10.85
N GLY A 155 13.80 -17.51 11.46
CA GLY A 155 13.28 -16.13 11.45
C GLY A 155 12.48 -15.76 10.20
N SER A 156 12.14 -16.70 9.34
CA SER A 156 11.24 -16.47 8.20
C SER A 156 9.77 -16.62 8.59
N VAL A 157 8.88 -15.91 7.92
CA VAL A 157 7.43 -16.09 8.09
C VAL A 157 6.98 -17.41 7.46
N LYS A 158 6.10 -18.14 8.19
CA LYS A 158 5.49 -19.39 7.72
C LYS A 158 3.97 -19.35 7.63
N ALA A 159 3.35 -18.52 8.46
CA ALA A 159 1.89 -18.38 8.50
C ALA A 159 1.47 -17.04 9.11
N LEU A 160 0.22 -16.65 8.89
CA LEU A 160 -0.45 -15.60 9.63
C LEU A 160 -1.51 -16.23 10.53
N ARG A 161 -1.60 -15.75 11.79
CA ARG A 161 -2.80 -15.95 12.59
C ARG A 161 -3.76 -14.84 12.33
N VAL A 162 -4.98 -15.20 11.93
CA VAL A 162 -6.04 -14.25 11.56
C VAL A 162 -7.31 -14.54 12.36
N THR A 163 -8.16 -13.53 12.50
CA THR A 163 -9.49 -13.66 13.11
C THR A 163 -10.51 -12.89 12.27
N ASP A 164 -11.74 -13.35 12.22
CA ASP A 164 -12.81 -12.57 11.62
C ASP A 164 -13.09 -11.34 12.48
N VAL A 165 -13.53 -10.26 11.87
CA VAL A 165 -13.86 -9.02 12.54
C VAL A 165 -15.26 -8.55 12.19
N ALA A 166 -15.94 -7.92 13.16
CA ALA A 166 -17.21 -7.23 12.96
C ALA A 166 -17.04 -5.75 13.24
N LEU A 167 -17.71 -4.89 12.48
CA LEU A 167 -17.71 -3.46 12.73
C LEU A 167 -18.73 -3.16 13.85
N SER A 168 -18.24 -2.74 15.01
CA SER A 168 -19.02 -2.35 16.18
C SER A 168 -18.62 -0.97 16.63
N ASN A 169 -19.57 -0.04 16.76
CA ASN A 169 -19.32 1.34 17.22
C ASN A 169 -18.18 2.06 16.47
N GLY A 170 -18.02 1.81 15.16
CA GLY A 170 -16.97 2.42 14.34
C GLY A 170 -15.58 1.80 14.52
N ARG A 171 -15.46 0.67 15.23
CA ARG A 171 -14.22 -0.09 15.41
C ARG A 171 -14.40 -1.53 14.94
N PHE A 172 -13.32 -2.12 14.44
CA PHE A 172 -13.30 -3.55 14.12
C PHE A 172 -13.01 -4.32 15.40
N GLU A 173 -13.93 -5.20 15.79
CA GLU A 173 -13.80 -6.06 16.96
C GLU A 173 -13.63 -7.51 16.52
N PRO A 174 -12.66 -8.26 17.09
CA PRO A 174 -12.48 -9.67 16.79
C PRO A 174 -13.74 -10.48 17.12
N VAL A 175 -14.09 -11.43 16.25
CA VAL A 175 -15.19 -12.39 16.50
C VAL A 175 -14.60 -13.60 17.25
N PRO A 176 -14.98 -13.86 18.49
CA PRO A 176 -14.41 -14.95 19.29
C PRO A 176 -14.60 -16.32 18.61
N GLY A 177 -13.55 -17.15 18.65
CA GLY A 177 -13.60 -18.52 18.13
C GLY A 177 -13.44 -18.64 16.61
N THR A 178 -13.08 -17.56 15.91
CA THR A 178 -12.82 -17.58 14.46
C THR A 178 -11.33 -17.55 14.11
N GLU A 179 -10.47 -17.62 15.10
CA GLU A 179 -9.02 -17.64 14.93
C GLU A 179 -8.57 -18.84 14.11
N ARG A 180 -7.72 -18.58 13.11
CA ARG A 180 -7.15 -19.61 12.24
C ARG A 180 -5.78 -19.20 11.73
N GLU A 181 -5.00 -20.17 11.31
CA GLU A 181 -3.72 -19.95 10.65
C GLU A 181 -3.87 -20.08 9.13
N LEU A 182 -3.25 -19.14 8.41
CA LEU A 182 -3.11 -19.15 6.95
C LEU A 182 -1.64 -19.34 6.61
N PRO A 183 -1.24 -20.38 5.86
CA PRO A 183 0.13 -20.54 5.40
C PRO A 183 0.60 -19.34 4.58
N ALA A 184 1.81 -18.86 4.83
CA ALA A 184 2.39 -17.75 4.05
C ALA A 184 3.91 -17.75 4.18
N GLN A 185 4.62 -17.89 3.08
CA GLN A 185 6.07 -17.72 2.99
C GLN A 185 6.45 -16.37 2.37
N LEU A 186 5.44 -15.61 1.93
CA LEU A 186 5.59 -14.23 1.48
C LEU A 186 4.33 -13.45 1.88
N VAL A 187 4.52 -12.34 2.58
CA VAL A 187 3.45 -11.42 2.96
C VAL A 187 3.70 -10.06 2.34
N LEU A 188 2.68 -9.51 1.68
CA LEU A 188 2.73 -8.20 1.02
C LEU A 188 1.74 -7.24 1.67
N LEU A 189 2.25 -6.18 2.29
CA LEU A 189 1.44 -5.15 2.92
C LEU A 189 1.03 -4.10 1.90
N ALA A 190 -0.26 -4.10 1.52
CA ALA A 190 -0.87 -3.22 0.54
C ALA A 190 -1.99 -2.36 1.16
N MET A 191 -1.75 -1.85 2.37
CA MET A 191 -2.76 -1.18 3.21
C MET A 191 -2.88 0.33 2.95
N GLY A 192 -2.28 0.84 1.85
CA GLY A 192 -2.25 2.26 1.51
C GLY A 192 -1.18 3.05 2.28
N PHE A 193 -1.32 4.37 2.23
CA PHE A 193 -0.30 5.30 2.70
C PHE A 193 -0.86 6.26 3.75
N LEU A 194 0.03 6.80 4.58
CA LEU A 194 -0.29 7.81 5.60
C LEU A 194 -0.26 9.22 5.00
N GLY A 195 0.68 9.49 4.10
CA GLY A 195 0.89 10.80 3.51
C GLY A 195 2.21 10.88 2.73
N PRO A 196 2.59 12.06 2.27
CA PRO A 196 3.89 12.30 1.68
C PRO A 196 5.00 12.19 2.73
N GLN A 197 6.22 12.01 2.29
CA GLN A 197 7.40 12.10 3.17
C GLN A 197 7.58 13.55 3.63
N GLY A 198 7.53 13.78 4.94
CA GLY A 198 7.64 15.12 5.54
C GLY A 198 9.08 15.65 5.51
N GLU A 199 10.04 14.77 5.76
CA GLU A 199 11.46 15.09 5.73
C GLU A 199 11.96 15.37 4.29
N GLY A 200 13.05 16.10 4.18
CA GLY A 200 13.62 16.46 2.89
C GLY A 200 12.90 17.62 2.21
N LEU A 201 12.28 17.42 1.05
CA LEU A 201 11.74 18.52 0.23
C LEU A 201 10.71 19.39 0.97
N LEU A 202 9.73 18.78 1.65
CA LEU A 202 8.66 19.54 2.31
C LEU A 202 9.20 20.38 3.46
N GLU A 203 10.10 19.82 4.26
CA GLU A 203 10.82 20.53 5.32
C GLU A 203 11.68 21.69 4.76
N GLN A 204 12.45 21.44 3.70
CA GLN A 204 13.28 22.46 3.03
C GLN A 204 12.45 23.60 2.43
N LEU A 205 11.25 23.32 1.95
CA LEU A 205 10.31 24.32 1.49
C LEU A 205 9.64 25.07 2.64
N GLY A 206 9.60 24.50 3.84
CA GLY A 206 8.95 25.07 5.03
C GLY A 206 7.42 25.06 4.95
N VAL A 207 6.84 24.08 4.25
CA VAL A 207 5.38 23.95 4.15
C VAL A 207 4.81 23.29 5.41
N ASP A 208 3.66 23.78 5.89
CA ASP A 208 2.96 23.19 7.02
C ASP A 208 2.29 21.86 6.62
N LEU A 209 2.28 20.91 7.54
CA LEU A 209 1.57 19.65 7.42
C LEU A 209 0.39 19.62 8.39
N ASP A 210 -0.73 19.01 7.98
CA ASP A 210 -1.89 18.77 8.84
C ASP A 210 -1.67 17.55 9.75
N GLU A 211 -2.64 17.28 10.65
CA GLU A 211 -2.61 16.15 11.59
C GLU A 211 -2.53 14.77 10.89
N ARG A 212 -2.80 14.71 9.59
CA ARG A 212 -2.71 13.52 8.75
C ARG A 212 -1.45 13.51 7.88
N SER A 213 -0.49 14.41 8.17
CA SER A 213 0.76 14.58 7.42
C SER A 213 0.57 15.02 5.96
N ASN A 214 -0.58 15.58 5.57
CA ASN A 214 -0.74 16.17 4.25
C ASN A 214 -0.31 17.64 4.27
N VAL A 215 0.15 18.14 3.11
CA VAL A 215 0.48 19.56 2.96
C VAL A 215 -0.78 20.42 3.16
N VAL A 216 -0.71 21.34 4.13
CA VAL A 216 -1.80 22.29 4.39
C VAL A 216 -1.97 23.19 3.16
N ARG A 217 -3.20 23.31 2.68
CA ARG A 217 -3.56 24.13 1.53
C ARG A 217 -4.84 24.93 1.78
N ASN A 218 -4.95 26.07 1.13
CA ASN A 218 -6.19 26.85 1.09
C ASN A 218 -7.12 26.38 -0.05
N GLY A 219 -8.25 27.07 -0.24
CA GLY A 219 -9.23 26.78 -1.27
C GLY A 219 -8.71 26.96 -2.73
N SER A 220 -7.60 27.67 -2.91
CA SER A 220 -6.92 27.88 -4.20
C SER A 220 -5.69 26.99 -4.37
N TYR A 221 -5.57 25.95 -3.55
CA TYR A 221 -4.44 24.99 -3.55
C TYR A 221 -3.07 25.62 -3.23
N MET A 222 -3.01 26.81 -2.65
CA MET A 222 -1.78 27.42 -2.17
C MET A 222 -1.40 26.83 -0.80
N SER A 223 -0.11 26.52 -0.63
CA SER A 223 0.44 26.06 0.65
C SER A 223 0.56 27.22 1.66
N SER A 224 1.10 26.93 2.86
CA SER A 224 1.42 27.91 3.89
C SER A 224 2.56 28.87 3.49
N VAL A 225 3.38 28.49 2.53
CA VAL A 225 4.53 29.28 2.05
C VAL A 225 4.12 30.11 0.83
N ARG A 226 4.38 31.42 0.92
CA ARG A 226 4.26 32.33 -0.23
C ARG A 226 5.57 32.36 -1.01
N SER A 227 5.49 32.35 -2.31
CA SER A 227 6.61 32.61 -3.23
C SER A 227 7.03 34.07 -3.17
#